data_ff2c9654caa80f45579758b4e64d2157
#
_entry.id   ff2c9654caa80f45579758b4e64d2157
#
_cell.length_a   1.000
_cell.length_b   1.000
_cell.length_c   1.000
_cell.angle_alpha   90.00
_cell.angle_beta   90.00
_cell.angle_gamma   90.00
#
_symmetry.space_group_name_H-M   'P 1'
#
loop_
_entity.id
_entity.type
_entity.pdbx_description
1 polymer ?
#
loop_
_entity_poly.entity_id
_entity_poly.type
_entity_poly.pdbx_seq_one_letter_code
_entity_poly.pdbx_strand_id
1 'polypeptide(L)'
;VYRGLLYLSARDGAAWAIDAETGRVKWQITGPEVLSSIVGGPGPAVTSKWALFPFGSGEVFSTFRKGGLRNWASVLSGARLGRASAQVTDLTGQPVIDGERVYLANSAGRMVALDLDDGRRIWTSKHGSQGMLTLGGRSLFSVNDEGLLLRLSADDGALIWSTPLPHFTKKDVKKRSKIYVHYGPILAGGRLIIMSSDGQMREFNPFDGSLLKQTKLPAPAASGPVVVDGTLYMISIKGDLLAFR
;
A
#
# COMPACT_ATOMS: atom_id res chain seq x y z
N VAL A 1 -13.77 -2.86 8.81
CA VAL A 1 -14.51 -3.15 10.06
C VAL A 1 -13.87 -4.34 10.75
N TYR A 2 -13.67 -4.26 12.06
CA TYR A 2 -13.14 -5.36 12.84
C TYR A 2 -13.91 -5.49 14.16
N ARG A 3 -14.56 -6.64 14.41
CA ARG A 3 -15.35 -6.94 15.60
C ARG A 3 -16.35 -5.83 15.98
N GLY A 4 -17.17 -5.41 15.02
CA GLY A 4 -18.22 -4.40 15.20
C GLY A 4 -17.74 -2.95 15.29
N LEU A 5 -16.44 -2.68 15.14
CA LEU A 5 -15.89 -1.33 15.08
C LEU A 5 -15.35 -1.01 13.69
N LEU A 6 -15.69 0.15 13.17
CA LEU A 6 -15.12 0.77 12.00
C LEU A 6 -13.92 1.63 12.44
N TYR A 7 -12.76 1.38 11.87
CA TYR A 7 -11.54 2.18 12.09
C TYR A 7 -11.26 3.01 10.85
N LEU A 8 -10.99 4.28 11.03
CA LEU A 8 -10.67 5.18 9.92
C LEU A 8 -9.68 6.27 10.37
N SER A 9 -8.90 6.73 9.42
CA SER A 9 -8.08 7.92 9.54
C SER A 9 -8.57 8.97 8.56
N ALA A 10 -8.52 10.24 8.96
CA ALA A 10 -8.89 11.36 8.11
C ALA A 10 -7.67 12.19 7.73
N ARG A 11 -7.88 13.03 6.74
CA ARG A 11 -6.84 13.87 6.17
C ARG A 11 -6.30 14.93 7.12
N ASP A 12 -7.12 15.33 8.11
CA ASP A 12 -6.73 16.29 9.16
C ASP A 12 -5.86 15.67 10.26
N GLY A 13 -5.45 14.42 10.09
CA GLY A 13 -4.66 13.67 11.07
C GLY A 13 -5.49 13.06 12.19
N ALA A 14 -6.81 13.20 12.20
CA ALA A 14 -7.62 12.51 13.18
C ALA A 14 -7.83 11.04 12.81
N ALA A 15 -7.93 10.18 13.81
CA ALA A 15 -8.29 8.77 13.62
C ALA A 15 -9.34 8.35 14.66
N TRP A 16 -10.27 7.49 14.23
CA TRP A 16 -11.42 7.10 15.02
C TRP A 16 -11.64 5.60 15.05
N ALA A 17 -12.25 5.15 16.15
CA ALA A 17 -13.00 3.91 16.17
C ALA A 17 -14.48 4.24 16.40
N ILE A 18 -15.31 3.80 15.49
CA ILE A 18 -16.74 4.07 15.43
C ILE A 18 -17.46 2.74 15.54
N ASP A 19 -18.51 2.71 16.33
CA ASP A 19 -19.42 1.57 16.39
C ASP A 19 -20.09 1.40 15.01
N ALA A 20 -19.87 0.26 14.37
CA ALA A 20 -20.31 0.05 13.00
C ALA A 20 -21.83 -0.06 12.84
N GLU A 21 -22.55 -0.38 13.92
CA GLU A 21 -24.00 -0.54 13.93
C GLU A 21 -24.71 0.78 14.24
N THR A 22 -24.19 1.54 15.20
CA THR A 22 -24.84 2.76 15.71
C THR A 22 -24.26 4.05 15.16
N GLY A 23 -23.08 4.01 14.53
CA GLY A 23 -22.33 5.19 14.07
C GLY A 23 -21.71 6.02 15.20
N ARG A 24 -21.80 5.58 16.47
CA ARG A 24 -21.26 6.34 17.59
C ARG A 24 -19.75 6.20 17.70
N VAL A 25 -19.08 7.33 17.92
CA VAL A 25 -17.64 7.34 18.20
C VAL A 25 -17.38 6.68 19.56
N LYS A 26 -16.52 5.65 19.56
CA LYS A 26 -16.06 4.98 20.78
C LYS A 26 -14.83 5.69 21.34
N TRP A 27 -13.89 6.07 20.48
CA TRP A 27 -12.73 6.86 20.82
C TRP A 27 -12.16 7.54 19.58
N GLN A 28 -11.39 8.58 19.82
CA GLN A 28 -10.69 9.38 18.82
C GLN A 28 -9.26 9.66 19.30
N ILE A 29 -8.34 9.73 18.35
CA ILE A 29 -6.98 10.22 18.59
C ILE A 29 -6.68 11.34 17.59
N THR A 30 -5.82 12.25 18.01
CA THR A 30 -5.24 13.27 17.14
C THR A 30 -3.85 12.79 16.73
N GLY A 31 -3.62 12.67 15.43
CA GLY A 31 -2.32 12.38 14.85
C GLY A 31 -1.55 13.67 14.52
N PRO A 32 -0.45 13.54 13.78
CA PRO A 32 0.38 14.68 13.38
C PRO A 32 -0.37 15.58 12.39
N GLU A 33 -0.08 16.89 12.44
CA GLU A 33 -0.53 17.82 11.41
C GLU A 33 0.10 17.46 10.06
N VAL A 34 -0.73 17.41 9.02
CA VAL A 34 -0.31 17.09 7.66
C VAL A 34 -0.51 18.32 6.78
N LEU A 35 0.58 19.00 6.43
CA LEU A 35 0.54 20.20 5.58
C LEU A 35 0.18 19.88 4.13
N SER A 36 0.59 18.70 3.63
CA SER A 36 0.23 18.21 2.30
C SER A 36 0.20 16.68 2.30
N SER A 37 -0.81 16.09 1.70
CA SER A 37 -0.92 14.63 1.56
C SER A 37 -1.50 14.25 0.21
N ILE A 38 -1.16 13.05 -0.26
CA ILE A 38 -1.81 12.44 -1.41
C ILE A 38 -3.27 12.15 -1.03
N VAL A 39 -4.20 12.49 -1.91
CA VAL A 39 -5.63 12.24 -1.69
C VAL A 39 -5.87 10.73 -1.61
N GLY A 40 -6.61 10.30 -0.59
CA GLY A 40 -6.93 8.88 -0.39
C GLY A 40 -5.85 8.11 0.36
N GLY A 41 -5.39 8.63 1.50
CA GLY A 41 -4.43 7.95 2.38
C GLY A 41 -4.84 6.51 2.70
N PRO A 42 -3.87 5.67 3.09
CA PRO A 42 -4.12 4.25 3.36
C PRO A 42 -5.00 4.06 4.59
N GLY A 43 -5.83 3.01 4.53
CA GLY A 43 -6.64 2.61 5.67
C GLY A 43 -5.80 2.03 6.81
N PRO A 44 -6.35 2.01 8.04
CA PRO A 44 -5.68 1.41 9.19
C PRO A 44 -5.65 -0.13 9.09
N ALA A 45 -4.64 -0.73 9.73
CA ALA A 45 -4.58 -2.16 9.95
C ALA A 45 -4.97 -2.48 11.40
N VAL A 46 -5.75 -3.54 11.60
CA VAL A 46 -6.32 -3.85 12.92
C VAL A 46 -6.14 -5.33 13.26
N THR A 47 -5.68 -5.58 14.48
CA THR A 47 -5.59 -6.92 15.08
C THR A 47 -6.52 -7.06 16.29
N SER A 48 -6.45 -8.18 16.98
CA SER A 48 -7.20 -8.36 18.24
C SER A 48 -6.78 -7.37 19.33
N LYS A 49 -5.51 -6.94 19.35
CA LYS A 49 -4.87 -6.10 20.38
C LYS A 49 -4.66 -4.66 19.89
N TRP A 50 -4.18 -4.48 18.65
CA TRP A 50 -3.69 -3.24 18.11
C TRP A 50 -4.54 -2.68 16.97
N ALA A 51 -4.57 -1.36 16.84
CA ALA A 51 -5.00 -0.64 15.65
C ALA A 51 -3.87 0.32 15.22
N LEU A 52 -3.42 0.16 13.98
CA LEU A 52 -2.31 0.92 13.39
C LEU A 52 -2.87 1.93 12.40
N PHE A 53 -2.58 3.20 12.62
CA PHE A 53 -3.05 4.31 11.80
C PHE A 53 -1.88 4.93 11.04
N PRO A 54 -1.80 4.76 9.71
CA PRO A 54 -0.85 5.46 8.88
C PRO A 54 -1.31 6.89 8.61
N PHE A 55 -0.38 7.85 8.65
CA PHE A 55 -0.65 9.26 8.39
C PHE A 55 0.15 9.78 7.19
N GLY A 56 -0.35 10.85 6.56
CA GLY A 56 0.30 11.50 5.43
C GLY A 56 1.62 12.19 5.77
N SER A 57 1.95 12.35 7.04
CA SER A 57 3.27 12.82 7.50
C SER A 57 4.38 11.76 7.36
N GLY A 58 4.05 10.52 6.96
CA GLY A 58 4.97 9.39 7.01
C GLY A 58 5.05 8.72 8.38
N GLU A 59 4.22 9.14 9.32
CA GLU A 59 4.12 8.56 10.65
C GLU A 59 3.09 7.42 10.69
N VAL A 60 3.30 6.47 11.59
CA VAL A 60 2.34 5.44 11.95
C VAL A 60 2.19 5.40 13.47
N PHE A 61 0.95 5.42 13.94
CA PHE A 61 0.64 5.23 15.36
C PHE A 61 0.05 3.85 15.57
N SER A 62 0.57 3.13 16.55
CA SER A 62 -0.05 1.94 17.11
C SER A 62 -0.81 2.32 18.38
N THR A 63 -2.06 1.90 18.46
CA THR A 63 -2.92 2.14 19.60
C THR A 63 -3.51 0.85 20.12
N PHE A 64 -3.89 0.82 21.39
CA PHE A 64 -4.75 -0.23 21.91
C PHE A 64 -6.12 -0.17 21.22
N ARG A 65 -6.49 -1.24 20.54
CA ARG A 65 -7.70 -1.31 19.72
C ARG A 65 -8.98 -0.89 20.45
N LYS A 66 -9.12 -1.27 21.73
CA LYS A 66 -10.36 -1.02 22.49
C LYS A 66 -10.51 0.42 22.98
N GLY A 67 -9.42 1.10 23.28
CA GLY A 67 -9.46 2.40 23.96
C GLY A 67 -8.72 3.54 23.26
N GLY A 68 -8.02 3.29 22.15
CA GLY A 68 -7.31 4.32 21.42
C GLY A 68 -6.04 4.84 22.10
N LEU A 69 -5.69 4.34 23.29
CA LEU A 69 -4.44 4.74 23.95
C LEU A 69 -3.24 4.36 23.06
N ARG A 70 -2.41 5.35 22.75
CA ARG A 70 -1.21 5.14 21.93
C ARG A 70 -0.20 4.27 22.66
N ASN A 71 0.24 3.22 21.97
CA ASN A 71 1.29 2.32 22.45
C ASN A 71 2.66 2.81 22.01
N TRP A 72 2.84 2.97 20.69
CA TRP A 72 4.06 3.50 20.09
C TRP A 72 3.75 4.34 18.85
N ALA A 73 4.75 5.10 18.41
CA ALA A 73 4.75 5.81 17.13
C ALA A 73 6.09 5.58 16.42
N SER A 74 6.06 5.51 15.10
CA SER A 74 7.26 5.40 14.27
C SER A 74 7.12 6.26 13.02
N VAL A 75 8.26 6.73 12.51
CA VAL A 75 8.32 7.58 11.31
C VAL A 75 9.08 6.85 10.22
N LEU A 76 8.49 6.76 9.02
CA LEU A 76 9.19 6.35 7.82
C LEU A 76 9.85 7.57 7.18
N SER A 77 10.97 7.99 7.76
CA SER A 77 11.77 9.07 7.20
C SER A 77 12.72 8.56 6.11
N GLY A 78 13.02 9.43 5.18
CA GLY A 78 14.00 9.18 4.13
C GLY A 78 13.38 9.17 2.74
N ALA A 79 14.05 9.90 1.86
CA ALA A 79 13.67 10.09 0.48
C ALA A 79 14.83 9.66 -0.42
N ARG A 80 14.53 9.32 -1.67
CA ARG A 80 15.53 9.15 -2.71
C ARG A 80 16.13 10.52 -3.05
N LEU A 81 17.43 10.68 -2.87
CA LEU A 81 18.11 11.91 -3.23
C LEU A 81 18.00 12.19 -4.75
N GLY A 82 17.79 13.46 -5.10
CA GLY A 82 17.76 13.91 -6.51
C GLY A 82 16.41 13.82 -7.22
N ARG A 83 15.32 13.49 -6.53
CA ARG A 83 13.95 13.51 -7.09
C ARG A 83 13.03 14.45 -6.34
N ALA A 84 12.39 15.38 -7.05
CA ALA A 84 11.40 16.30 -6.47
C ALA A 84 10.19 15.55 -5.88
N SER A 85 9.77 14.43 -6.49
CA SER A 85 8.70 13.58 -5.97
C SER A 85 9.02 12.89 -4.64
N ALA A 86 10.30 12.82 -4.27
CA ALA A 86 10.74 12.23 -3.01
C ALA A 86 10.55 13.15 -1.79
N GLN A 87 10.07 14.36 -1.98
CA GLN A 87 9.69 15.26 -0.88
C GLN A 87 8.36 14.88 -0.22
N VAL A 88 7.52 14.12 -0.94
CA VAL A 88 6.27 13.57 -0.40
C VAL A 88 6.58 12.22 0.24
N THR A 89 6.58 12.15 1.56
CA THR A 89 6.92 10.96 2.35
C THR A 89 5.71 10.17 2.82
N ASP A 90 4.55 10.42 2.21
CA ASP A 90 3.28 9.78 2.57
C ASP A 90 3.40 8.27 2.57
N LEU A 91 2.82 7.66 3.59
CA LEU A 91 2.54 6.22 3.57
C LEU A 91 1.50 5.95 2.48
N THR A 92 1.82 5.06 1.56
CA THR A 92 1.03 4.85 0.34
C THR A 92 0.16 3.61 0.37
N GLY A 93 0.50 2.66 1.23
CA GLY A 93 -0.23 1.41 1.38
C GLY A 93 -0.71 1.19 2.81
N GLN A 94 -1.80 0.45 2.95
CA GLN A 94 -2.25 -0.04 4.25
C GLN A 94 -1.12 -0.84 4.90
N PRO A 95 -0.88 -0.69 6.22
CA PRO A 95 0.08 -1.53 6.94
C PRO A 95 -0.26 -3.01 6.77
N VAL A 96 0.73 -3.83 6.46
CA VAL A 96 0.57 -5.28 6.34
C VAL A 96 1.12 -5.93 7.60
N ILE A 97 0.29 -6.70 8.29
CA ILE A 97 0.65 -7.36 9.56
C ILE A 97 0.79 -8.86 9.30
N ASP A 98 1.90 -9.44 9.77
CA ASP A 98 2.16 -10.87 9.77
C ASP A 98 2.83 -11.28 11.09
N GLY A 99 2.12 -12.06 11.89
CA GLY A 99 2.58 -12.44 13.22
C GLY A 99 2.91 -11.23 14.08
N GLU A 100 4.16 -11.13 14.50
CA GLU A 100 4.69 -10.04 15.33
C GLU A 100 5.31 -8.89 14.52
N ARG A 101 5.13 -8.88 13.21
CA ARG A 101 5.71 -7.86 12.33
C ARG A 101 4.65 -7.03 11.63
N VAL A 102 4.98 -5.77 11.39
CA VAL A 102 4.23 -4.88 10.52
C VAL A 102 5.14 -4.30 9.45
N TYR A 103 4.68 -4.35 8.20
CA TYR A 103 5.38 -3.83 7.04
C TYR A 103 4.70 -2.57 6.56
N LEU A 104 5.50 -1.54 6.28
CA LEU A 104 5.07 -0.21 5.86
C LEU A 104 5.96 0.27 4.73
N ALA A 105 5.39 1.02 3.80
CA ALA A 105 6.13 1.65 2.73
C ALA A 105 5.64 3.07 2.43
N ASN A 106 6.53 3.92 1.93
CA ASN A 106 6.21 5.24 1.43
C ASN A 106 6.49 5.36 -0.08
N SER A 107 5.96 6.43 -0.68
CA SER A 107 6.20 6.75 -2.09
C SER A 107 7.63 7.23 -2.36
N ALA A 108 8.34 7.69 -1.34
CA ALA A 108 9.67 8.30 -1.46
C ALA A 108 10.82 7.28 -1.51
N GLY A 109 10.52 5.98 -1.53
CA GLY A 109 11.52 4.92 -1.69
C GLY A 109 12.01 4.33 -0.38
N ARG A 110 11.13 4.17 0.61
CA ARG A 110 11.42 3.45 1.85
C ARG A 110 10.37 2.40 2.16
N MET A 111 10.83 1.27 2.62
CA MET A 111 10.01 0.20 3.19
C MET A 111 10.68 -0.26 4.48
N VAL A 112 9.88 -0.56 5.50
CA VAL A 112 10.36 -1.01 6.80
C VAL A 112 9.57 -2.20 7.29
N ALA A 113 10.20 -3.04 8.09
CA ALA A 113 9.51 -3.90 9.03
C ALA A 113 9.75 -3.37 10.44
N LEU A 114 8.67 -3.31 11.21
CA LEU A 114 8.68 -2.96 12.62
C LEU A 114 8.15 -4.13 13.44
N ASP A 115 8.59 -4.23 14.66
CA ASP A 115 7.96 -5.07 15.66
C ASP A 115 6.56 -4.52 15.97
N LEU A 116 5.57 -5.38 15.98
CA LEU A 116 4.17 -4.98 16.14
C LEU A 116 3.86 -4.50 17.57
N ASP A 117 4.55 -5.05 18.57
CA ASP A 117 4.26 -4.76 19.97
C ASP A 117 4.93 -3.47 20.47
N ASP A 118 6.17 -3.19 20.06
CA ASP A 118 6.94 -2.03 20.56
C ASP A 118 7.35 -1.01 19.49
N GLY A 119 7.10 -1.29 18.21
CA GLY A 119 7.45 -0.41 17.08
C GLY A 119 8.94 -0.35 16.76
N ARG A 120 9.76 -1.21 17.36
CA ARG A 120 11.19 -1.30 17.10
C ARG A 120 11.43 -1.68 15.64
N ARG A 121 12.35 -0.97 14.99
CA ARG A 121 12.70 -1.22 13.60
C ARG A 121 13.51 -2.51 13.46
N ILE A 122 12.98 -3.47 12.69
CA ILE A 122 13.65 -4.74 12.41
C ILE A 122 14.59 -4.56 11.22
N TRP A 123 14.09 -3.99 10.12
CA TRP A 123 14.89 -3.67 8.95
C TRP A 123 14.35 -2.45 8.19
N THR A 124 15.18 -1.90 7.31
CA THR A 124 14.83 -0.82 6.37
C THR A 124 15.36 -1.17 5.00
N SER A 125 14.51 -1.06 3.97
CA SER A 125 14.86 -1.20 2.56
C SER A 125 14.78 0.16 1.84
N LYS A 126 15.63 0.33 0.80
CA LYS A 126 15.64 1.51 -0.08
C LYS A 126 14.62 1.43 -1.21
N HIS A 127 13.67 0.52 -1.08
CA HIS A 127 12.57 0.35 -2.01
C HIS A 127 11.29 0.82 -1.34
N GLY A 128 10.51 1.66 -2.03
CA GLY A 128 9.21 2.12 -1.58
C GLY A 128 8.07 1.37 -2.26
N SER A 129 6.86 1.89 -2.08
CA SER A 129 5.68 1.43 -2.80
C SER A 129 4.83 2.62 -3.23
N GLN A 130 4.22 2.54 -4.40
CA GLN A 130 3.22 3.52 -4.85
C GLN A 130 1.78 3.15 -4.47
N GLY A 131 1.59 2.02 -3.83
CA GLY A 131 0.28 1.52 -3.45
C GLY A 131 0.38 0.45 -2.37
N MET A 132 -0.49 -0.54 -2.46
CA MET A 132 -0.54 -1.62 -1.50
C MET A 132 0.73 -2.49 -1.52
N LEU A 133 1.09 -2.98 -0.34
CA LEU A 133 2.03 -4.09 -0.19
C LEU A 133 1.24 -5.40 -0.19
N THR A 134 1.78 -6.41 -0.84
CA THR A 134 1.22 -7.76 -0.80
C THR A 134 2.22 -8.71 -0.17
N LEU A 135 1.79 -9.38 0.89
CA LEU A 135 2.56 -10.44 1.52
C LEU A 135 2.15 -11.79 0.91
N GLY A 136 3.13 -12.61 0.56
CA GLY A 136 2.94 -13.99 0.12
C GLY A 136 4.05 -14.89 0.65
N GLY A 137 3.73 -15.73 1.63
CA GLY A 137 4.74 -16.48 2.38
C GLY A 137 5.76 -15.54 3.02
N ARG A 138 7.04 -15.78 2.77
CA ARG A 138 8.14 -14.92 3.27
C ARG A 138 8.57 -13.83 2.28
N SER A 139 7.66 -13.36 1.45
CA SER A 139 7.95 -12.36 0.42
C SER A 139 6.97 -11.21 0.45
N LEU A 140 7.48 -9.99 0.26
CA LEU A 140 6.72 -8.78 0.04
C LEU A 140 6.79 -8.40 -1.43
N PHE A 141 5.65 -8.07 -2.00
CA PHE A 141 5.52 -7.62 -3.37
C PHE A 141 4.99 -6.20 -3.40
N SER A 142 5.55 -5.35 -4.25
CA SER A 142 5.12 -3.97 -4.44
C SER A 142 5.45 -3.44 -5.82
N VAL A 143 4.83 -2.34 -6.22
CA VAL A 143 5.28 -1.51 -7.35
C VAL A 143 5.85 -0.23 -6.78
N ASN A 144 7.09 0.10 -7.14
CA ASN A 144 7.78 1.28 -6.64
C ASN A 144 7.60 2.53 -7.53
N ASP A 145 8.16 3.65 -7.09
CA ASP A 145 8.16 4.95 -7.77
C ASP A 145 8.95 4.97 -9.10
N GLU A 146 9.72 3.93 -9.39
CA GLU A 146 10.45 3.75 -10.65
C GLU A 146 9.68 2.92 -11.68
N GLY A 147 8.47 2.47 -11.32
CA GLY A 147 7.69 1.57 -12.16
C GLY A 147 8.25 0.15 -12.20
N LEU A 148 8.89 -0.29 -11.13
CA LEU A 148 9.38 -1.65 -10.98
C LEU A 148 8.42 -2.45 -10.12
N LEU A 149 8.00 -3.61 -10.59
CA LEU A 149 7.42 -4.67 -9.76
C LEU A 149 8.57 -5.35 -9.02
N LEU A 150 8.46 -5.42 -7.70
CA LEU A 150 9.50 -5.90 -6.81
C LEU A 150 9.03 -7.10 -6.00
N ARG A 151 9.96 -8.01 -5.74
CA ARG A 151 9.87 -9.00 -4.66
C ARG A 151 11.00 -8.78 -3.69
N LEU A 152 10.66 -8.59 -2.41
CA LEU A 152 11.62 -8.47 -1.32
C LEU A 152 11.42 -9.62 -0.33
N SER A 153 12.47 -9.98 0.36
CA SER A 153 12.41 -10.85 1.52
C SER A 153 11.69 -10.13 2.68
N ALA A 154 10.70 -10.77 3.26
CA ALA A 154 9.99 -10.24 4.43
C ALA A 154 10.86 -10.28 5.70
N ASP A 155 11.92 -11.09 5.72
CA ASP A 155 12.77 -11.27 6.89
C ASP A 155 13.75 -10.13 7.11
N ASP A 156 14.35 -9.61 6.02
CA ASP A 156 15.44 -8.64 6.05
C ASP A 156 15.28 -7.48 5.06
N GLY A 157 14.22 -7.48 4.22
CA GLY A 157 13.98 -6.44 3.22
C GLY A 157 14.91 -6.48 2.02
N ALA A 158 15.68 -7.57 1.82
CA ALA A 158 16.56 -7.73 0.67
C ALA A 158 15.77 -7.91 -0.62
N LEU A 159 16.22 -7.26 -1.70
CA LEU A 159 15.63 -7.43 -3.02
C LEU A 159 15.94 -8.83 -3.56
N ILE A 160 14.90 -9.59 -3.91
CA ILE A 160 15.03 -10.91 -4.53
C ILE A 160 15.04 -10.78 -6.05
N TRP A 161 14.04 -10.07 -6.61
CA TRP A 161 13.99 -9.75 -8.03
C TRP A 161 13.21 -8.45 -8.28
N SER A 162 13.41 -7.86 -9.46
CA SER A 162 12.65 -6.72 -9.96
C SER A 162 12.34 -6.87 -11.43
N THR A 163 11.12 -6.50 -11.84
CA THR A 163 10.66 -6.53 -13.24
C THR A 163 10.14 -5.15 -13.64
N PRO A 164 10.65 -4.54 -14.72
CA PRO A 164 10.18 -3.24 -15.18
C PRO A 164 8.77 -3.32 -15.76
N LEU A 165 7.93 -2.36 -15.39
CA LEU A 165 6.61 -2.11 -15.96
C LEU A 165 6.66 -0.91 -16.92
N PRO A 166 5.71 -0.77 -17.86
CA PRO A 166 5.59 0.44 -18.66
C PRO A 166 5.44 1.65 -17.76
N HIS A 167 6.40 2.57 -17.76
CA HIS A 167 6.42 3.68 -16.81
C HIS A 167 5.91 4.98 -17.44
N PHE A 168 6.48 5.42 -18.56
CA PHE A 168 6.09 6.69 -19.19
C PHE A 168 5.05 6.50 -20.30
N THR A 169 4.08 7.43 -20.37
CA THR A 169 3.05 7.42 -21.43
C THR A 169 3.62 7.80 -22.81
N LYS A 170 4.77 8.47 -22.85
CA LYS A 170 5.49 8.84 -24.07
C LYS A 170 6.86 8.17 -24.13
N LYS A 171 7.22 7.60 -25.31
CA LYS A 171 8.53 6.99 -25.52
C LYS A 171 9.66 8.04 -25.60
N ASP A 172 9.37 9.18 -26.22
CA ASP A 172 10.31 10.29 -26.38
C ASP A 172 10.67 10.88 -25.00
N VAL A 173 11.96 10.87 -24.65
CA VAL A 173 12.47 11.33 -23.36
C VAL A 173 12.10 12.77 -23.06
N LYS A 174 12.14 13.66 -24.08
CA LYS A 174 11.79 15.09 -23.93
C LYS A 174 10.30 15.32 -23.65
N LYS A 175 9.43 14.32 -23.90
CA LYS A 175 7.98 14.38 -23.71
C LYS A 175 7.47 13.55 -22.53
N ARG A 176 8.38 13.04 -21.68
CA ARG A 176 8.07 12.21 -20.51
C ARG A 176 7.56 13.05 -19.33
N SER A 177 6.35 13.58 -19.41
CA SER A 177 5.70 14.35 -18.35
C SER A 177 4.63 13.58 -17.59
N LYS A 178 4.17 12.43 -18.12
CA LYS A 178 3.13 11.61 -17.51
C LYS A 178 3.57 10.16 -17.41
N ILE A 179 3.19 9.51 -16.32
CA ILE A 179 3.45 8.09 -16.07
C ILE A 179 2.16 7.29 -16.09
N TYR A 180 2.27 6.00 -16.33
CA TYR A 180 1.20 5.06 -16.06
C TYR A 180 1.15 4.76 -14.56
N VAL A 181 -0.07 4.62 -14.05
CA VAL A 181 -0.31 4.19 -12.67
C VAL A 181 -0.57 2.68 -12.68
N HIS A 182 0.08 1.98 -11.77
CA HIS A 182 -0.06 0.54 -11.59
C HIS A 182 -0.72 0.26 -10.24
N TYR A 183 -1.80 -0.48 -10.26
CA TYR A 183 -2.61 -0.84 -9.10
C TYR A 183 -2.39 -2.32 -8.75
N GLY A 184 -2.11 -2.60 -7.50
CA GLY A 184 -1.66 -3.89 -7.00
C GLY A 184 -0.18 -3.83 -6.61
N PRO A 185 0.55 -4.97 -6.62
CA PRO A 185 0.08 -6.30 -7.02
C PRO A 185 -0.87 -6.92 -6.01
N ILE A 186 -1.68 -7.87 -6.44
CA ILE A 186 -2.32 -8.85 -5.56
C ILE A 186 -1.82 -10.25 -5.91
N LEU A 187 -1.73 -11.11 -4.91
CA LEU A 187 -1.40 -12.53 -5.10
C LEU A 187 -2.69 -13.35 -5.10
N ALA A 188 -3.06 -13.90 -6.25
CA ALA A 188 -4.25 -14.71 -6.40
C ALA A 188 -4.04 -15.80 -7.44
N GLY A 189 -4.53 -17.02 -7.17
CA GLY A 189 -4.38 -18.16 -8.07
C GLY A 189 -2.92 -18.50 -8.41
N GLY A 190 -1.98 -18.30 -7.46
CA GLY A 190 -0.55 -18.58 -7.64
C GLY A 190 0.20 -17.57 -8.51
N ARG A 191 -0.38 -16.41 -8.82
CA ARG A 191 0.20 -15.37 -9.67
C ARG A 191 0.01 -13.97 -9.08
N LEU A 192 0.92 -13.06 -9.40
CA LEU A 192 0.79 -11.64 -9.08
C LEU A 192 0.00 -10.95 -10.20
N ILE A 193 -1.05 -10.23 -9.84
CA ILE A 193 -1.92 -9.53 -10.78
C ILE A 193 -1.77 -8.03 -10.56
N ILE A 194 -1.52 -7.30 -11.64
CA ILE A 194 -1.43 -5.84 -11.68
C ILE A 194 -2.42 -5.32 -12.72
N MET A 195 -3.21 -4.33 -12.31
CA MET A 195 -4.06 -3.54 -13.18
C MET A 195 -3.44 -2.18 -13.42
N SER A 196 -3.53 -1.66 -14.64
CA SER A 196 -2.81 -0.44 -14.99
C SER A 196 -3.68 0.57 -15.72
N SER A 197 -3.32 1.84 -15.56
CA SER A 197 -3.97 2.95 -16.29
C SER A 197 -3.67 2.97 -17.79
N ASP A 198 -2.78 2.10 -18.28
CA ASP A 198 -2.55 1.85 -19.71
C ASP A 198 -3.60 0.89 -20.32
N GLY A 199 -4.60 0.49 -19.55
CA GLY A 199 -5.66 -0.41 -19.99
C GLY A 199 -5.24 -1.87 -20.09
N GLN A 200 -4.22 -2.28 -19.33
CA GLN A 200 -3.74 -3.66 -19.33
C GLN A 200 -3.84 -4.28 -17.92
N MET A 201 -4.24 -5.53 -17.88
CA MET A 201 -4.02 -6.44 -16.75
C MET A 201 -2.79 -7.29 -17.08
N ARG A 202 -1.86 -7.40 -16.14
CA ARG A 202 -0.65 -8.20 -16.27
C ARG A 202 -0.56 -9.20 -15.13
N GLU A 203 -0.21 -10.43 -15.47
CA GLU A 203 -0.06 -11.53 -14.54
C GLU A 203 1.40 -11.98 -14.56
N PHE A 204 2.02 -12.07 -13.38
CA PHE A 204 3.43 -12.40 -13.24
C PHE A 204 3.61 -13.63 -12.36
N ASN A 205 4.68 -14.37 -12.62
CA ASN A 205 5.14 -15.45 -11.76
C ASN A 205 5.74 -14.84 -10.47
N PRO A 206 5.24 -15.19 -9.28
CA PRO A 206 5.74 -14.63 -8.02
C PRO A 206 7.16 -15.10 -7.67
N PHE A 207 7.66 -16.19 -8.27
CA PHE A 207 8.97 -16.74 -7.96
C PHE A 207 10.10 -16.00 -8.66
N ASP A 208 9.94 -15.65 -9.94
CA ASP A 208 10.98 -15.06 -10.79
C ASP A 208 10.60 -13.72 -11.42
N GLY A 209 9.35 -13.27 -11.27
CA GLY A 209 8.87 -12.01 -11.83
C GLY A 209 8.64 -12.02 -13.35
N SER A 210 8.65 -13.19 -14.00
CA SER A 210 8.37 -13.33 -15.42
C SER A 210 6.89 -13.02 -15.73
N LEU A 211 6.64 -12.37 -16.88
CA LEU A 211 5.29 -12.08 -17.35
C LEU A 211 4.65 -13.37 -17.86
N LEU A 212 3.56 -13.80 -17.23
CA LEU A 212 2.80 -15.00 -17.60
C LEU A 212 1.73 -14.66 -18.65
N LYS A 213 1.00 -13.55 -18.44
CA LYS A 213 -0.11 -13.16 -19.30
C LYS A 213 -0.31 -11.64 -19.28
N GLN A 214 -0.73 -11.10 -20.42
CA GLN A 214 -1.20 -9.73 -20.53
C GLN A 214 -2.56 -9.73 -21.23
N THR A 215 -3.53 -9.05 -20.61
CA THR A 215 -4.91 -8.99 -21.10
C THR A 215 -5.34 -7.54 -21.19
N LYS A 216 -5.91 -7.16 -22.33
CA LYS A 216 -6.49 -5.82 -22.53
C LYS A 216 -7.76 -5.69 -21.70
N LEU A 217 -7.85 -4.63 -20.90
CA LEU A 217 -9.03 -4.29 -20.12
C LEU A 217 -10.08 -3.57 -21.00
N PRO A 218 -11.38 -3.71 -20.70
CA PRO A 218 -12.45 -2.93 -21.35
C PRO A 218 -12.27 -1.43 -21.20
N ALA A 219 -11.72 -0.98 -20.09
CA ALA A 219 -11.32 0.40 -19.82
C ALA A 219 -10.10 0.42 -18.88
N PRO A 220 -9.27 1.50 -18.90
CA PRO A 220 -8.14 1.65 -17.98
C PRO A 220 -8.55 1.54 -16.51
N ALA A 221 -7.68 0.98 -15.69
CA ALA A 221 -7.91 0.86 -14.25
C ALA A 221 -7.83 2.21 -13.52
N ALA A 222 -8.68 2.38 -12.51
CA ALA A 222 -8.67 3.52 -11.58
C ALA A 222 -8.53 3.08 -10.11
N SER A 223 -8.60 1.78 -9.82
CA SER A 223 -8.42 1.23 -8.47
C SER A 223 -7.58 -0.04 -8.49
N GLY A 224 -7.08 -0.41 -7.32
CA GLY A 224 -6.47 -1.72 -7.09
C GLY A 224 -7.50 -2.84 -7.29
N PRO A 225 -7.03 -4.02 -7.76
CA PRO A 225 -7.87 -5.19 -7.85
C PRO A 225 -8.18 -5.77 -6.46
N VAL A 226 -9.37 -6.36 -6.33
CA VAL A 226 -9.80 -7.11 -5.16
C VAL A 226 -10.32 -8.45 -5.62
N VAL A 227 -9.98 -9.53 -4.91
CA VAL A 227 -10.49 -10.88 -5.22
C VAL A 227 -11.43 -11.33 -4.11
N VAL A 228 -12.64 -11.70 -4.50
CA VAL A 228 -13.67 -12.25 -3.62
C VAL A 228 -14.30 -13.44 -4.33
N ASP A 229 -14.38 -14.57 -3.65
CA ASP A 229 -15.00 -15.82 -4.14
C ASP A 229 -14.55 -16.21 -5.56
N GLY A 230 -13.22 -16.15 -5.79
CA GLY A 230 -12.62 -16.50 -7.08
C GLY A 230 -12.89 -15.52 -8.21
N THR A 231 -13.54 -14.39 -7.94
CA THR A 231 -13.80 -13.31 -8.89
C THR A 231 -12.95 -12.11 -8.57
N LEU A 232 -12.26 -11.58 -9.57
CA LEU A 232 -11.44 -10.38 -9.45
C LEU A 232 -12.27 -9.16 -9.87
N TYR A 233 -12.30 -8.15 -9.01
CA TYR A 233 -13.03 -6.89 -9.22
C TYR A 233 -12.07 -5.72 -9.33
N MET A 234 -12.40 -4.73 -10.17
CA MET A 234 -11.73 -3.45 -10.24
C MET A 234 -12.69 -2.34 -10.66
N ILE A 235 -12.36 -1.08 -10.35
CA ILE A 235 -13.08 0.10 -10.86
C ILE A 235 -12.29 0.68 -12.02
N SER A 236 -12.98 0.97 -13.12
CA SER A 236 -12.42 1.62 -14.29
C SER A 236 -12.38 3.16 -14.14
N ILE A 237 -11.59 3.85 -14.98
CA ILE A 237 -11.59 5.33 -15.04
C ILE A 237 -12.96 5.92 -15.45
N LYS A 238 -13.89 5.11 -15.96
CA LYS A 238 -15.25 5.50 -16.28
C LYS A 238 -16.23 5.35 -15.11
N GLY A 239 -15.75 4.80 -13.97
CA GLY A 239 -16.57 4.49 -12.81
C GLY A 239 -17.26 3.12 -12.87
N ASP A 240 -17.00 2.31 -13.89
CA ASP A 240 -17.59 0.98 -14.00
C ASP A 240 -16.91 -0.01 -13.04
N LEU A 241 -17.70 -0.83 -12.36
CA LEU A 241 -17.21 -2.01 -11.64
C LEU A 241 -17.07 -3.17 -12.64
N LEU A 242 -15.86 -3.62 -12.88
CA LEU A 242 -15.56 -4.73 -13.77
C LEU A 242 -15.23 -5.98 -12.96
N ALA A 243 -15.76 -7.14 -13.39
CA ALA A 243 -15.53 -8.45 -12.77
C ALA A 243 -14.91 -9.42 -13.78
N PHE A 244 -13.91 -10.18 -13.34
CA PHE A 244 -13.19 -11.17 -14.14
C PHE A 244 -13.17 -12.52 -13.40
N ARG A 245 -13.49 -13.61 -14.10
CA ARG A 245 -13.42 -15.00 -13.64
C ARG A 245 -12.41 -15.81 -14.40
#